data_57cc5f0464473f04704b991a8b585a2e
#
_entry.id   57cc5f0464473f04704b991a8b585a2e
#
_cell.length_a   1.000
_cell.length_b   1.000
_cell.length_c   1.000
_cell.angle_alpha   90.00
_cell.angle_beta   90.00
_cell.angle_gamma   90.00
#
_symmetry.space_group_name_H-M   'P 1'
#
loop_
_entity.id
_entity.type
_entity.pdbx_description
1 polymer ?
#
loop_
_entity_poly.entity_id
_entity_poly.type
_entity_poly.pdbx_seq_one_letter_code
_entity_poly.pdbx_strand_id
1 'polypeptide(L)'
;MKEKLRRSGAKIMASLIVLLGSLSYIMILAVINGSVGFIAAMGVTVAGATGVAKALGIMGLCAEVSLSWGWIIGLAVGCGVIRGGLRYLEQYSNHYIAFKLLAVLRDKIFGALRVLCPAKLESKQKGSIIAMITSDIETLEVFYAHTISPICIAVLVSLAVFLFVGFVASWYLALVALAGFIVIGIIVPLISSGRLKASGVNYRREFASFNAYFLDSIKGIKDVVLNNAEKDREGEVNRRSDILLKETKKMKNGITKASAAT
;
A
#
# COMPACT_ATOMS: atom_id res chain seq x y z
N MET A 1 -4.43 27.11 -19.92
CA MET A 1 -3.27 26.21 -19.85
C MET A 1 -3.37 25.19 -18.69
N LYS A 2 -4.60 24.78 -18.28
CA LYS A 2 -4.87 23.86 -17.12
C LYS A 2 -5.32 22.45 -17.52
N GLU A 3 -5.39 22.11 -18.80
CA GLU A 3 -6.06 20.87 -19.26
C GLU A 3 -5.13 19.75 -19.74
N LYS A 4 -3.80 19.96 -19.76
CA LYS A 4 -2.84 19.01 -20.35
C LYS A 4 -2.17 18.04 -19.36
N LEU A 5 -2.50 18.02 -18.08
CA LEU A 5 -1.80 17.25 -17.05
C LEU A 5 -2.65 16.21 -16.31
N ARG A 6 -3.81 15.83 -16.83
CA ARG A 6 -4.55 14.67 -16.30
C ARG A 6 -4.12 13.41 -17.04
N ARG A 7 -2.87 12.98 -16.85
CA ARG A 7 -2.47 11.64 -17.28
C ARG A 7 -3.34 10.62 -16.55
N SER A 8 -3.94 9.70 -17.30
CA SER A 8 -4.69 8.59 -16.72
C SER A 8 -3.81 7.88 -15.68
N GLY A 9 -4.39 7.50 -14.52
CA GLY A 9 -3.64 6.78 -13.48
C GLY A 9 -2.89 5.57 -14.02
N ALA A 10 -3.47 4.86 -15.00
CA ALA A 10 -2.82 3.75 -15.69
C ALA A 10 -1.53 4.17 -16.44
N LYS A 11 -1.52 5.34 -17.10
CA LYS A 11 -0.32 5.85 -17.77
C LYS A 11 0.78 6.24 -16.77
N ILE A 12 0.39 6.77 -15.61
CA ILE A 12 1.34 7.08 -14.54
C ILE A 12 1.93 5.78 -13.99
N MET A 13 1.09 4.78 -13.70
CA MET A 13 1.54 3.47 -13.25
C MET A 13 2.50 2.81 -14.24
N ALA A 14 2.16 2.79 -15.53
CA ALA A 14 3.04 2.26 -16.57
C ALA A 14 4.40 2.99 -16.61
N SER A 15 4.40 4.32 -16.50
CA SER A 15 5.65 5.10 -16.47
C SER A 15 6.50 4.80 -15.22
N LEU A 16 5.87 4.57 -14.08
CA LEU A 16 6.56 4.19 -12.85
C LEU A 16 7.13 2.77 -12.94
N ILE A 17 6.42 1.83 -13.56
CA ILE A 17 6.92 0.47 -13.80
C ILE A 17 8.11 0.49 -14.77
N VAL A 18 8.06 1.29 -15.83
CA VAL A 18 9.19 1.47 -16.75
C VAL A 18 10.41 2.05 -16.04
N LEU A 19 10.22 2.89 -15.03
CA LEU A 19 11.31 3.46 -14.24
C LEU A 19 12.06 2.41 -13.40
N LEU A 20 11.45 1.26 -13.10
CA LEU A 20 12.14 0.12 -12.47
C LEU A 20 13.33 -0.39 -13.31
N GLY A 21 13.22 -0.35 -14.65
CA GLY A 21 14.33 -0.67 -15.54
C GLY A 21 15.11 -1.92 -15.12
N SER A 22 16.38 -1.73 -14.78
CA SER A 22 17.29 -2.80 -14.35
C SER A 22 16.92 -3.46 -13.00
N LEU A 23 16.02 -2.87 -12.20
CA LEU A 23 15.56 -3.45 -10.92
C LEU A 23 14.36 -4.40 -11.07
N SER A 24 13.83 -4.56 -12.29
CA SER A 24 12.67 -5.42 -12.55
C SER A 24 12.89 -6.88 -12.16
N TYR A 25 14.11 -7.41 -12.30
CA TYR A 25 14.44 -8.77 -11.89
C TYR A 25 14.29 -9.00 -10.38
N ILE A 26 14.63 -7.99 -9.55
CA ILE A 26 14.45 -8.06 -8.09
C ILE A 26 12.96 -8.04 -7.75
N MET A 27 12.15 -7.28 -8.49
CA MET A 27 10.70 -7.26 -8.35
C MET A 27 10.10 -8.64 -8.65
N ILE A 28 10.54 -9.29 -9.73
CA ILE A 28 10.12 -10.65 -10.08
C ILE A 28 10.49 -11.62 -8.96
N LEU A 29 11.72 -11.53 -8.45
CA LEU A 29 12.17 -12.37 -7.34
C LEU A 29 11.32 -12.14 -6.06
N ALA A 30 10.99 -10.89 -5.74
CA ALA A 30 10.10 -10.57 -4.62
C ALA A 30 8.71 -11.19 -4.79
N VAL A 31 8.14 -11.12 -6.00
CA VAL A 31 6.83 -11.71 -6.32
C VAL A 31 6.87 -13.24 -6.24
N ILE A 32 7.93 -13.88 -6.72
CA ILE A 32 8.11 -15.34 -6.61
C ILE A 32 8.22 -15.75 -5.14
N ASN A 33 9.11 -15.10 -4.37
CA ASN A 33 9.27 -15.39 -2.93
C ASN A 33 7.96 -15.18 -2.16
N GLY A 34 7.23 -14.11 -2.43
CA GLY A 34 5.94 -13.85 -1.83
C GLY A 34 4.91 -14.92 -2.18
N SER A 35 4.80 -15.29 -3.45
CA SER A 35 3.83 -16.30 -3.91
C SER A 35 4.11 -17.68 -3.32
N VAL A 36 5.37 -18.15 -3.36
CA VAL A 36 5.79 -19.42 -2.74
C VAL A 36 5.59 -19.36 -1.23
N GLY A 37 5.91 -18.22 -0.60
CA GLY A 37 5.66 -18.01 0.82
C GLY A 37 4.19 -18.13 1.21
N PHE A 38 3.25 -17.61 0.41
CA PHE A 38 1.82 -17.78 0.65
C PHE A 38 1.36 -19.24 0.46
N ILE A 39 1.90 -19.94 -0.55
CA ILE A 39 1.64 -21.38 -0.73
C ILE A 39 2.15 -22.18 0.50
N ALA A 40 3.33 -21.84 1.02
CA ALA A 40 3.84 -22.45 2.26
C ALA A 40 2.93 -22.17 3.46
N ALA A 41 2.38 -20.94 3.59
CA ALA A 41 1.41 -20.62 4.63
C ALA A 41 0.13 -21.50 4.53
N MET A 42 -0.34 -21.74 3.31
CA MET A 42 -1.45 -22.69 3.07
C MET A 42 -1.09 -24.11 3.50
N GLY A 43 0.17 -24.53 3.26
CA GLY A 43 0.68 -25.82 3.74
C GLY A 43 0.58 -25.96 5.26
N VAL A 44 0.87 -24.90 6.03
CA VAL A 44 0.67 -24.88 7.50
C VAL A 44 -0.80 -25.09 7.85
N THR A 45 -1.71 -24.39 7.17
CA THR A 45 -3.15 -24.50 7.42
C THR A 45 -3.68 -25.91 7.10
N VAL A 46 -3.24 -26.48 5.98
CA VAL A 46 -3.60 -27.86 5.57
C VAL A 46 -3.07 -28.87 6.59
N ALA A 47 -1.80 -28.75 6.99
CA ALA A 47 -1.21 -29.62 8.01
C ALA A 47 -1.96 -29.52 9.34
N GLY A 48 -2.35 -28.29 9.76
CA GLY A 48 -3.16 -28.08 10.95
C GLY A 48 -4.55 -28.74 10.85
N ALA A 49 -5.24 -28.55 9.73
CA ALA A 49 -6.55 -29.15 9.49
C ALA A 49 -6.49 -30.69 9.48
N THR A 50 -5.45 -31.26 8.84
CA THR A 50 -5.25 -32.73 8.86
C THR A 50 -4.94 -33.25 10.24
N GLY A 51 -4.19 -32.50 11.07
CA GLY A 51 -3.93 -32.84 12.46
C GLY A 51 -5.20 -32.85 13.30
N VAL A 52 -6.06 -31.84 13.16
CA VAL A 52 -7.35 -31.77 13.85
C VAL A 52 -8.28 -32.91 13.42
N ALA A 53 -8.40 -33.16 12.10
CA ALA A 53 -9.23 -34.24 11.59
C ALA A 53 -8.76 -35.61 12.12
N LYS A 54 -7.46 -35.83 12.19
CA LYS A 54 -6.88 -37.06 12.76
C LYS A 54 -7.16 -37.17 14.27
N ALA A 55 -7.07 -36.09 15.03
CA ALA A 55 -7.35 -36.08 16.46
C ALA A 55 -8.82 -36.38 16.78
N LEU A 56 -9.74 -35.91 15.93
CA LEU A 56 -11.19 -36.13 16.08
C LEU A 56 -11.66 -37.46 15.49
N GLY A 57 -10.76 -38.26 14.89
CA GLY A 57 -11.15 -39.52 14.25
C GLY A 57 -12.07 -39.36 13.05
N ILE A 58 -12.11 -38.14 12.45
CA ILE A 58 -12.93 -37.88 11.26
C ILE A 58 -12.18 -38.45 10.05
N MET A 59 -12.61 -39.63 9.61
CA MET A 59 -12.14 -40.27 8.37
C MET A 59 -12.84 -39.62 7.19
N GLY A 60 -12.20 -38.53 6.69
CA GLY A 60 -12.62 -37.81 5.50
C GLY A 60 -11.49 -37.83 4.45
N LEU A 61 -11.33 -36.85 3.66
CA LEU A 61 -10.46 -36.64 2.50
C LEU A 61 -9.04 -37.25 2.50
N CYS A 62 -8.52 -37.73 3.64
CA CYS A 62 -7.19 -38.29 3.83
C CYS A 62 -7.20 -39.75 4.37
N ALA A 63 -8.29 -40.49 4.18
CA ALA A 63 -8.45 -41.83 4.77
C ALA A 63 -7.41 -42.85 4.28
N GLU A 64 -6.80 -42.66 3.10
CA GLU A 64 -5.79 -43.55 2.54
C GLU A 64 -4.35 -43.21 2.94
N VAL A 65 -4.09 -42.00 3.45
CA VAL A 65 -2.75 -41.55 3.87
C VAL A 65 -2.69 -41.52 5.39
N SER A 66 -2.27 -42.62 6.00
CA SER A 66 -1.99 -42.69 7.45
C SER A 66 -0.72 -41.90 7.80
N LEU A 67 -0.77 -40.56 7.63
CA LEU A 67 0.31 -39.68 8.05
C LEU A 67 0.55 -39.80 9.56
N SER A 68 1.79 -40.14 9.96
CA SER A 68 2.14 -40.11 11.38
C SER A 68 2.12 -38.66 11.92
N TRP A 69 1.91 -38.49 13.21
CA TRP A 69 1.99 -37.19 13.86
C TRP A 69 3.29 -36.45 13.58
N GLY A 70 4.42 -37.20 13.47
CA GLY A 70 5.71 -36.62 13.14
C GLY A 70 5.72 -35.94 11.77
N TRP A 71 5.08 -36.54 10.75
CA TRP A 71 4.98 -35.92 9.43
C TRP A 71 4.08 -34.68 9.42
N ILE A 72 2.96 -34.69 10.12
CA ILE A 72 2.04 -33.55 10.21
C ILE A 72 2.73 -32.36 10.89
N ILE A 73 3.40 -32.59 12.03
CA ILE A 73 4.14 -31.57 12.75
C ILE A 73 5.34 -31.11 11.95
N GLY A 74 6.11 -32.04 11.37
CA GLY A 74 7.26 -31.71 10.52
C GLY A 74 6.90 -30.85 9.31
N LEU A 75 5.78 -31.16 8.64
CA LEU A 75 5.27 -30.36 7.51
C LEU A 75 4.83 -28.97 7.98
N ALA A 76 4.08 -28.87 9.10
CA ALA A 76 3.64 -27.59 9.63
C ALA A 76 4.83 -26.70 10.01
N VAL A 77 5.81 -27.23 10.74
CA VAL A 77 7.02 -26.51 11.15
C VAL A 77 7.86 -26.13 9.94
N GLY A 78 8.11 -27.08 9.02
CA GLY A 78 8.88 -26.84 7.79
C GLY A 78 8.27 -25.75 6.93
N CYS A 79 6.98 -25.81 6.67
CA CYS A 79 6.25 -24.77 5.93
C CYS A 79 6.28 -23.43 6.68
N GLY A 80 6.17 -23.42 8.00
CA GLY A 80 6.26 -22.21 8.81
C GLY A 80 7.63 -21.52 8.71
N VAL A 81 8.71 -22.28 8.81
CA VAL A 81 10.09 -21.78 8.66
C VAL A 81 10.32 -21.23 7.24
N ILE A 82 9.92 -21.99 6.20
CA ILE A 82 10.02 -21.57 4.81
C ILE A 82 9.22 -20.27 4.60
N ARG A 83 8.00 -20.19 5.13
CA ARG A 83 7.17 -18.98 5.08
C ARG A 83 7.87 -17.78 5.69
N GLY A 84 8.48 -17.94 6.86
CA GLY A 84 9.23 -16.87 7.55
C GLY A 84 10.41 -16.37 6.73
N GLY A 85 11.25 -17.27 6.20
CA GLY A 85 12.39 -16.93 5.36
C GLY A 85 12.00 -16.25 4.06
N LEU A 86 11.02 -16.80 3.35
CA LEU A 86 10.53 -16.22 2.09
C LEU A 86 9.86 -14.86 2.30
N ARG A 87 9.14 -14.67 3.40
CA ARG A 87 8.55 -13.36 3.74
C ARG A 87 9.62 -12.31 4.03
N TYR A 88 10.70 -12.69 4.71
CA TYR A 88 11.83 -11.80 4.91
C TYR A 88 12.46 -11.40 3.57
N LEU A 89 12.74 -12.35 2.68
CA LEU A 89 13.33 -12.09 1.36
C LEU A 89 12.43 -11.21 0.49
N GLU A 90 11.11 -11.46 0.50
CA GLU A 90 10.11 -10.63 -0.19
C GLU A 90 10.17 -9.19 0.29
N GLN A 91 10.09 -8.96 1.61
CA GLN A 91 10.10 -7.62 2.19
C GLN A 91 11.43 -6.91 1.96
N TYR A 92 12.54 -7.60 2.17
CA TYR A 92 13.88 -7.07 1.89
C TYR A 92 14.00 -6.60 0.43
N SER A 93 13.57 -7.42 -0.53
CA SER A 93 13.61 -7.09 -1.94
C SER A 93 12.73 -5.88 -2.28
N ASN A 94 11.53 -5.81 -1.74
CA ASN A 94 10.60 -4.70 -1.95
C ASN A 94 11.16 -3.37 -1.42
N HIS A 95 11.69 -3.35 -0.21
CA HIS A 95 12.33 -2.16 0.36
C HIS A 95 13.62 -1.79 -0.35
N TYR A 96 14.45 -2.76 -0.74
CA TYR A 96 15.64 -2.51 -1.52
C TYR A 96 15.33 -1.79 -2.83
N ILE A 97 14.32 -2.26 -3.59
CA ILE A 97 13.87 -1.60 -4.81
C ILE A 97 13.40 -0.18 -4.51
N ALA A 98 12.58 0.01 -3.49
CA ALA A 98 12.02 1.30 -3.14
C ALA A 98 13.12 2.31 -2.81
N PHE A 99 14.07 1.98 -1.93
CA PHE A 99 15.16 2.88 -1.57
C PHE A 99 16.13 3.14 -2.72
N LYS A 100 16.45 2.13 -3.52
CA LYS A 100 17.31 2.32 -4.70
C LYS A 100 16.67 3.25 -5.72
N LEU A 101 15.37 3.12 -5.94
CA LEU A 101 14.63 3.97 -6.85
C LEU A 101 14.50 5.40 -6.33
N LEU A 102 14.30 5.59 -5.02
CA LEU A 102 14.33 6.89 -4.37
C LEU A 102 15.66 7.61 -4.60
N ALA A 103 16.78 6.91 -4.45
CA ALA A 103 18.11 7.45 -4.71
C ALA A 103 18.25 7.90 -6.17
N VAL A 104 17.86 7.06 -7.13
CA VAL A 104 17.90 7.38 -8.57
C VAL A 104 17.00 8.57 -8.91
N LEU A 105 15.82 8.66 -8.32
CA LEU A 105 14.90 9.78 -8.55
C LEU A 105 15.46 11.09 -7.98
N ARG A 106 16.01 11.07 -6.77
CA ARG A 106 16.66 12.23 -6.17
C ARG A 106 17.82 12.73 -7.03
N ASP A 107 18.67 11.83 -7.49
CA ASP A 107 19.80 12.19 -8.36
C ASP A 107 19.32 12.84 -9.67
N LYS A 108 18.33 12.26 -10.35
CA LYS A 108 17.73 12.83 -11.56
C LYS A 108 17.13 14.22 -11.33
N ILE A 109 16.43 14.41 -10.20
CA ILE A 109 15.85 15.70 -9.86
C ILE A 109 16.93 16.73 -9.56
N PHE A 110 17.96 16.38 -8.79
CA PHE A 110 19.08 17.26 -8.53
C PHE A 110 19.82 17.63 -9.82
N GLY A 111 20.03 16.67 -10.71
CA GLY A 111 20.61 16.94 -12.03
C GLY A 111 19.78 17.95 -12.84
N ALA A 112 18.45 17.78 -12.87
CA ALA A 112 17.56 18.72 -13.54
C ALA A 112 17.55 20.11 -12.88
N LEU A 113 17.57 20.18 -11.54
CA LEU A 113 17.62 21.44 -10.82
C LEU A 113 18.92 22.21 -11.09
N ARG A 114 20.06 21.53 -11.17
CA ARG A 114 21.36 22.17 -11.49
C ARG A 114 21.35 22.84 -12.85
N VAL A 115 20.68 22.26 -13.85
CA VAL A 115 20.55 22.85 -15.20
C VAL A 115 19.57 24.03 -15.22
N LEU A 116 18.55 24.01 -14.34
CA LEU A 116 17.51 25.05 -14.30
C LEU A 116 17.89 26.26 -13.42
N CYS A 117 18.90 26.13 -12.56
CA CYS A 117 19.36 27.17 -11.66
C CYS A 117 20.34 28.13 -12.39
N PRO A 118 20.30 29.49 -12.11
CA PRO A 118 19.37 30.21 -11.25
C PRO A 118 18.07 30.67 -11.97
N ALA A 119 18.12 30.87 -13.28
CA ALA A 119 17.18 31.69 -14.05
C ALA A 119 15.70 31.25 -14.04
N LYS A 120 15.43 29.92 -13.91
CA LYS A 120 14.06 29.38 -13.94
C LYS A 120 13.49 29.03 -12.56
N LEU A 121 14.29 29.13 -11.50
CA LEU A 121 13.89 28.75 -10.15
C LEU A 121 13.56 29.95 -9.25
N GLU A 122 13.95 31.16 -9.62
CA GLU A 122 13.67 32.38 -8.84
C GLU A 122 12.18 32.65 -8.65
N SER A 123 11.34 32.25 -9.60
CA SER A 123 9.88 32.44 -9.54
C SER A 123 9.13 31.36 -8.74
N LYS A 124 9.80 30.29 -8.31
CA LYS A 124 9.17 29.20 -7.54
C LYS A 124 9.58 29.26 -6.07
N GLN A 125 8.58 29.07 -5.21
CA GLN A 125 8.81 29.00 -3.77
C GLN A 125 9.76 27.84 -3.44
N LYS A 126 10.93 28.13 -2.88
CA LYS A 126 11.97 27.14 -2.49
C LYS A 126 11.39 26.01 -1.65
N GLY A 127 10.44 26.30 -0.76
CA GLY A 127 9.76 25.31 0.08
C GLY A 127 8.96 24.25 -0.72
N SER A 128 8.35 24.62 -1.86
CA SER A 128 7.61 23.65 -2.67
C SER A 128 8.53 22.66 -3.40
N ILE A 129 9.74 23.09 -3.75
CA ILE A 129 10.76 22.24 -4.38
C ILE A 129 11.31 21.26 -3.34
N ILE A 130 11.60 21.74 -2.13
CA ILE A 130 12.05 20.87 -1.02
C ILE A 130 10.97 19.83 -0.69
N ALA A 131 9.71 20.24 -0.55
CA ALA A 131 8.60 19.32 -0.29
C ALA A 131 8.46 18.24 -1.38
N MET A 132 8.65 18.60 -2.66
CA MET A 132 8.64 17.65 -3.77
C MET A 132 9.79 16.64 -3.66
N ILE A 133 11.00 17.07 -3.31
CA ILE A 133 12.19 16.20 -3.23
C ILE A 133 12.13 15.27 -2.00
N THR A 134 11.46 15.68 -0.94
CA THR A 134 11.29 14.89 0.28
C THR A 134 9.99 14.09 0.26
N SER A 135 8.89 14.73 0.58
CA SER A 135 7.59 14.09 0.84
C SER A 135 6.95 13.42 -0.39
N ASP A 136 7.02 14.05 -1.57
CA ASP A 136 6.40 13.47 -2.76
C ASP A 136 7.17 12.24 -3.25
N ILE A 137 8.51 12.25 -3.16
CA ILE A 137 9.34 11.11 -3.53
C ILE A 137 9.15 9.96 -2.52
N GLU A 138 9.08 10.24 -1.22
CA GLU A 138 8.82 9.22 -0.18
C GLU A 138 7.46 8.52 -0.38
N THR A 139 6.47 9.22 -0.92
CA THR A 139 5.18 8.60 -1.27
C THR A 139 5.33 7.50 -2.33
N LEU A 140 6.35 7.56 -3.19
CA LEU A 140 6.64 6.52 -4.18
C LEU A 140 7.23 5.25 -3.56
N GLU A 141 7.87 5.34 -2.38
CA GLU A 141 8.32 4.16 -1.63
C GLU A 141 7.13 3.25 -1.31
N VAL A 142 6.08 3.83 -0.74
CA VAL A 142 4.84 3.08 -0.41
C VAL A 142 4.24 2.43 -1.66
N PHE A 143 4.28 3.10 -2.80
CA PHE A 143 3.79 2.55 -4.05
C PHE A 143 4.57 1.31 -4.50
N TYR A 144 5.91 1.38 -4.51
CA TYR A 144 6.74 0.27 -4.97
C TYR A 144 6.78 -0.89 -3.98
N ALA A 145 6.96 -0.60 -2.68
CA ALA A 145 7.10 -1.64 -1.66
C ALA A 145 5.76 -2.30 -1.29
N HIS A 146 4.65 -1.55 -1.34
CA HIS A 146 3.39 -2.00 -0.75
C HIS A 146 2.20 -2.03 -1.73
N THR A 147 2.40 -1.75 -3.01
CA THR A 147 1.30 -1.77 -3.99
C THR A 147 1.56 -2.76 -5.11
N ILE A 148 2.67 -2.65 -5.84
CA ILE A 148 2.91 -3.47 -7.05
C ILE A 148 3.08 -4.94 -6.68
N SER A 149 4.05 -5.26 -5.80
CA SER A 149 4.38 -6.63 -5.43
C SER A 149 3.18 -7.37 -4.81
N PRO A 150 2.45 -6.82 -3.80
CA PRO A 150 1.29 -7.49 -3.25
C PRO A 150 0.15 -7.76 -4.25
N ILE A 151 -0.07 -6.85 -5.22
CA ILE A 151 -1.09 -7.07 -6.26
C ILE A 151 -0.70 -8.26 -7.15
N CYS A 152 0.56 -8.31 -7.61
CA CYS A 152 1.05 -9.43 -8.41
C CYS A 152 0.97 -10.75 -7.64
N ILE A 153 1.39 -10.76 -6.37
CA ILE A 153 1.32 -11.93 -5.50
C ILE A 153 -0.14 -12.38 -5.32
N ALA A 154 -1.07 -11.45 -5.04
CA ALA A 154 -2.47 -11.78 -4.86
C ALA A 154 -3.07 -12.45 -6.10
N VAL A 155 -2.76 -11.96 -7.31
CA VAL A 155 -3.24 -12.59 -8.56
C VAL A 155 -2.67 -14.00 -8.72
N LEU A 156 -1.35 -14.18 -8.52
CA LEU A 156 -0.71 -15.49 -8.68
C LEU A 156 -1.20 -16.50 -7.65
N VAL A 157 -1.33 -16.09 -6.39
CA VAL A 157 -1.83 -16.96 -5.32
C VAL A 157 -3.31 -17.31 -5.54
N SER A 158 -4.14 -16.33 -5.92
CA SER A 158 -5.55 -16.61 -6.24
C SER A 158 -5.70 -17.61 -7.39
N LEU A 159 -4.87 -17.49 -8.42
CA LEU A 159 -4.84 -18.44 -9.53
C LEU A 159 -4.39 -19.82 -9.07
N ALA A 160 -3.34 -19.90 -8.25
CA ALA A 160 -2.85 -21.17 -7.71
C ALA A 160 -3.91 -21.86 -6.84
N VAL A 161 -4.62 -21.10 -5.98
CA VAL A 161 -5.72 -21.64 -5.16
C VAL A 161 -6.88 -22.11 -6.03
N PHE A 162 -7.26 -21.34 -7.03
CA PHE A 162 -8.32 -21.70 -7.97
C PHE A 162 -8.03 -23.05 -8.65
N LEU A 163 -6.81 -23.20 -9.19
CA LEU A 163 -6.39 -24.43 -9.84
C LEU A 163 -6.33 -25.59 -8.83
N PHE A 164 -5.73 -25.37 -7.67
CA PHE A 164 -5.62 -26.39 -6.64
C PHE A 164 -6.99 -26.93 -6.20
N VAL A 165 -7.92 -26.02 -5.88
CA VAL A 165 -9.28 -26.41 -5.47
C VAL A 165 -10.03 -27.10 -6.61
N GLY A 166 -9.85 -26.63 -7.85
CA GLY A 166 -10.49 -27.23 -9.04
C GLY A 166 -10.08 -28.67 -9.28
N PHE A 167 -8.77 -28.95 -9.15
CA PHE A 167 -8.23 -30.29 -9.38
C PHE A 167 -8.41 -31.26 -8.19
N VAL A 168 -8.31 -30.73 -6.95
CA VAL A 168 -8.33 -31.58 -5.74
C VAL A 168 -9.77 -31.80 -5.22
N ALA A 169 -10.62 -30.80 -5.29
CA ALA A 169 -11.97 -30.88 -4.72
C ALA A 169 -13.06 -30.86 -5.79
N SER A 170 -13.33 -29.69 -6.37
CA SER A 170 -14.36 -29.54 -7.40
C SER A 170 -14.25 -28.19 -8.10
N TRP A 171 -14.50 -28.17 -9.41
CA TRP A 171 -14.55 -26.95 -10.21
C TRP A 171 -15.66 -25.98 -9.75
N TYR A 172 -16.76 -26.49 -9.21
CA TYR A 172 -17.82 -25.63 -8.64
C TYR A 172 -17.32 -24.85 -7.42
N LEU A 173 -16.59 -25.54 -6.51
CA LEU A 173 -15.97 -24.88 -5.34
C LEU A 173 -14.88 -23.89 -5.76
N ALA A 174 -14.10 -24.22 -6.77
CA ALA A 174 -13.09 -23.31 -7.33
C ALA A 174 -13.73 -22.03 -7.88
N LEU A 175 -14.86 -22.11 -8.58
CA LEU A 175 -15.58 -20.96 -9.10
C LEU A 175 -16.14 -20.07 -7.96
N VAL A 176 -16.67 -20.68 -6.89
CA VAL A 176 -17.13 -19.94 -5.71
C VAL A 176 -15.96 -19.20 -5.04
N ALA A 177 -14.80 -19.87 -4.89
CA ALA A 177 -13.60 -19.23 -4.36
C ALA A 177 -13.11 -18.08 -5.25
N LEU A 178 -13.11 -18.26 -6.57
CA LEU A 178 -12.74 -17.23 -7.54
C LEU A 178 -13.68 -16.02 -7.46
N ALA A 179 -14.99 -16.25 -7.34
CA ALA A 179 -15.96 -15.18 -7.14
C ALA A 179 -15.66 -14.39 -5.86
N GLY A 180 -15.33 -15.06 -4.76
CA GLY A 180 -14.87 -14.41 -3.52
C GLY A 180 -13.61 -13.56 -3.71
N PHE A 181 -12.59 -14.07 -4.42
CA PHE A 181 -11.38 -13.31 -4.72
C PHE A 181 -11.65 -12.07 -5.59
N ILE A 182 -12.55 -12.18 -6.57
CA ILE A 182 -12.96 -11.03 -7.40
C ILE A 182 -13.69 -9.98 -6.56
N VAL A 183 -14.60 -10.40 -5.70
CA VAL A 183 -15.34 -9.48 -4.81
C VAL A 183 -14.36 -8.74 -3.89
N ILE A 184 -13.52 -9.47 -3.16
CA ILE A 184 -12.60 -8.88 -2.17
C ILE A 184 -11.46 -8.12 -2.86
N GLY A 185 -10.87 -8.67 -3.92
CA GLY A 185 -9.69 -8.10 -4.56
C GLY A 185 -9.99 -6.96 -5.55
N ILE A 186 -11.18 -6.92 -6.13
CA ILE A 186 -11.51 -5.95 -7.18
C ILE A 186 -12.71 -5.10 -6.79
N ILE A 187 -13.86 -5.70 -6.47
CA ILE A 187 -15.11 -4.97 -6.29
C ILE A 187 -15.04 -4.06 -5.05
N VAL A 188 -14.64 -4.60 -3.91
CA VAL A 188 -14.54 -3.82 -2.65
C VAL A 188 -13.56 -2.66 -2.78
N PRO A 189 -12.31 -2.82 -3.27
CA PRO A 189 -11.39 -1.69 -3.49
C PRO A 189 -11.92 -0.65 -4.47
N LEU A 190 -12.56 -1.04 -5.57
CA LEU A 190 -13.12 -0.11 -6.54
C LEU A 190 -14.24 0.76 -5.94
N ILE A 191 -15.17 0.16 -5.20
CA ILE A 191 -16.26 0.88 -4.53
C ILE A 191 -15.70 1.82 -3.45
N SER A 192 -14.74 1.33 -2.66
CA SER A 192 -14.15 2.10 -1.56
C SER A 192 -13.27 3.24 -2.05
N SER A 193 -12.52 3.05 -3.15
CA SER A 193 -11.54 4.02 -3.65
C SER A 193 -12.19 5.36 -4.05
N GLY A 194 -13.38 5.34 -4.65
CA GLY A 194 -14.09 6.55 -5.06
C GLY A 194 -14.46 7.46 -3.88
N ARG A 195 -14.98 6.86 -2.81
CA ARG A 195 -15.37 7.59 -1.59
C ARG A 195 -14.16 8.06 -0.80
N LEU A 196 -13.14 7.22 -0.66
CA LEU A 196 -11.90 7.55 0.03
C LEU A 196 -11.10 8.62 -0.68
N LYS A 197 -11.07 8.62 -2.01
CA LYS A 197 -10.37 9.64 -2.82
C LYS A 197 -10.92 11.04 -2.57
N ALA A 198 -12.23 11.22 -2.57
CA ALA A 198 -12.86 12.50 -2.32
C ALA A 198 -12.56 13.02 -0.90
N SER A 199 -12.73 12.17 0.10
CA SER A 199 -12.42 12.50 1.50
C SER A 199 -10.93 12.81 1.72
N GLY A 200 -10.03 12.05 1.08
CA GLY A 200 -8.59 12.28 1.16
C GLY A 200 -8.15 13.59 0.51
N VAL A 201 -8.74 13.97 -0.63
CA VAL A 201 -8.46 15.26 -1.29
C VAL A 201 -8.94 16.43 -0.43
N ASN A 202 -10.14 16.33 0.14
CA ASN A 202 -10.67 17.36 1.03
C ASN A 202 -9.81 17.50 2.29
N TYR A 203 -9.45 16.39 2.95
CA TYR A 203 -8.55 16.42 4.09
C TYR A 203 -7.22 17.12 3.76
N ARG A 204 -6.56 16.76 2.66
CA ARG A 204 -5.29 17.39 2.26
C ARG A 204 -5.42 18.87 2.00
N ARG A 205 -6.53 19.31 1.41
CA ARG A 205 -6.80 20.72 1.15
C ARG A 205 -6.97 21.49 2.46
N GLU A 206 -7.79 20.98 3.38
CA GLU A 206 -8.02 21.62 4.67
C GLU A 206 -6.78 21.62 5.56
N PHE A 207 -5.99 20.53 5.52
CA PHE A 207 -4.70 20.44 6.20
C PHE A 207 -3.69 21.47 5.67
N ALA A 208 -3.58 21.63 4.35
CA ALA A 208 -2.71 22.63 3.74
C ALA A 208 -3.15 24.05 4.09
N SER A 209 -4.47 24.33 4.08
CA SER A 209 -5.04 25.62 4.46
C SER A 209 -4.79 25.95 5.92
N PHE A 210 -5.01 24.99 6.82
CA PHE A 210 -4.71 25.12 8.24
C PHE A 210 -3.24 25.42 8.50
N ASN A 211 -2.33 24.60 7.93
CA ASN A 211 -0.89 24.80 8.12
C ASN A 211 -0.39 26.13 7.56
N ALA A 212 -0.89 26.56 6.40
CA ALA A 212 -0.51 27.85 5.84
C ALA A 212 -0.92 29.00 6.77
N TYR A 213 -2.15 28.99 7.29
CA TYR A 213 -2.64 30.00 8.20
C TYR A 213 -1.91 29.99 9.55
N PHE A 214 -1.66 28.77 10.08
CA PHE A 214 -0.96 28.60 11.35
C PHE A 214 0.49 29.11 11.28
N LEU A 215 1.21 28.74 10.20
CA LEU A 215 2.58 29.23 9.98
C LEU A 215 2.63 30.75 9.74
N ASP A 216 1.64 31.30 9.03
CA ASP A 216 1.51 32.74 8.84
C ASP A 216 1.30 33.45 10.17
N SER A 217 0.43 32.92 11.04
CA SER A 217 0.18 33.44 12.38
C SER A 217 1.43 33.42 13.26
N ILE A 218 2.25 32.34 13.18
CA ILE A 218 3.51 32.27 13.94
C ILE A 218 4.54 33.28 13.39
N LYS A 219 4.67 33.39 12.09
CA LYS A 219 5.62 34.34 11.47
C LYS A 219 5.24 35.78 11.74
N GLY A 220 3.95 36.09 11.74
CA GLY A 220 3.41 37.41 12.01
C GLY A 220 3.07 37.66 13.47
N ILE A 221 3.55 36.85 14.42
CA ILE A 221 3.13 36.92 15.82
C ILE A 221 3.37 38.31 16.43
N LYS A 222 4.44 38.97 16.04
CA LYS A 222 4.76 40.34 16.49
C LYS A 222 3.68 41.34 16.05
N ASP A 223 3.21 41.24 14.80
CA ASP A 223 2.19 42.11 14.25
C ASP A 223 0.83 41.81 14.89
N VAL A 224 0.54 40.55 15.17
CA VAL A 224 -0.69 40.14 15.88
C VAL A 224 -0.75 40.77 17.27
N VAL A 225 0.35 40.70 18.03
CA VAL A 225 0.42 41.25 19.37
C VAL A 225 0.36 42.78 19.33
N LEU A 226 1.09 43.43 18.42
CA LEU A 226 1.08 44.90 18.28
C LEU A 226 -0.29 45.46 17.93
N ASN A 227 -1.13 44.69 17.25
CA ASN A 227 -2.49 45.09 16.86
C ASN A 227 -3.58 44.55 17.79
N ASN A 228 -3.24 43.91 18.92
CA ASN A 228 -4.16 43.28 19.87
C ASN A 228 -5.16 42.30 19.20
N ALA A 229 -4.67 41.55 18.18
CA ALA A 229 -5.48 40.66 17.35
C ALA A 229 -5.37 39.18 17.77
N GLU A 230 -4.86 38.87 18.97
CA GLU A 230 -4.61 37.52 19.45
C GLU A 230 -5.89 36.69 19.51
N LYS A 231 -6.97 37.23 20.05
CA LYS A 231 -8.26 36.52 20.19
C LYS A 231 -8.87 36.17 18.84
N ASP A 232 -8.80 37.08 17.88
CA ASP A 232 -9.33 36.86 16.54
C ASP A 232 -8.51 35.78 15.79
N ARG A 233 -7.19 35.82 15.93
CA ARG A 233 -6.29 34.80 15.37
C ARG A 233 -6.50 33.43 16.00
N GLU A 234 -6.62 33.37 17.33
CA GLU A 234 -6.92 32.14 18.06
C GLU A 234 -8.28 31.57 17.63
N GLY A 235 -9.31 32.40 17.56
CA GLY A 235 -10.64 32.00 17.11
C GLY A 235 -10.62 31.40 15.70
N GLU A 236 -9.90 32.01 14.76
CA GLU A 236 -9.80 31.49 13.39
C GLU A 236 -8.94 30.21 13.31
N VAL A 237 -7.86 30.08 14.11
CA VAL A 237 -7.08 28.83 14.22
C VAL A 237 -7.97 27.70 14.73
N ASN A 238 -8.73 27.94 15.79
CA ASN A 238 -9.65 26.96 16.36
C ASN A 238 -10.74 26.56 15.36
N ARG A 239 -11.36 27.53 14.67
CA ARG A 239 -12.35 27.26 13.63
C ARG A 239 -11.79 26.37 12.49
N ARG A 240 -10.57 26.65 12.00
CA ARG A 240 -9.92 25.85 10.96
C ARG A 240 -9.53 24.48 11.48
N SER A 241 -9.10 24.37 12.72
CA SER A 241 -8.82 23.10 13.39
C SER A 241 -10.08 22.21 13.46
N ASP A 242 -11.23 22.80 13.81
CA ASP A 242 -12.50 22.05 13.86
C ASP A 242 -12.95 21.55 12.50
N ILE A 243 -12.76 22.34 11.43
CA ILE A 243 -13.03 21.90 10.05
C ILE A 243 -12.12 20.72 9.71
N LEU A 244 -10.83 20.83 10.01
CA LEU A 244 -9.86 19.77 9.75
C LEU A 244 -10.20 18.48 10.53
N LEU A 245 -10.60 18.59 11.78
CA LEU A 245 -11.03 17.46 12.60
C LEU A 245 -12.27 16.76 12.02
N LYS A 246 -13.24 17.52 11.51
CA LYS A 246 -14.42 16.96 10.83
C LYS A 246 -14.03 16.18 9.58
N GLU A 247 -13.14 16.71 8.74
CA GLU A 247 -12.68 16.03 7.54
C GLU A 247 -11.80 14.80 7.87
N THR A 248 -10.98 14.89 8.93
CA THR A 248 -10.20 13.76 9.46
C THR A 248 -11.13 12.61 9.90
N LYS A 249 -12.20 12.94 10.64
CA LYS A 249 -13.19 11.95 11.09
C LYS A 249 -13.93 11.29 9.91
N LYS A 250 -14.33 12.06 8.90
CA LYS A 250 -14.95 11.52 7.68
C LYS A 250 -14.00 10.55 6.95
N MET A 251 -12.73 10.94 6.78
CA MET A 251 -11.72 10.11 6.14
C MET A 251 -11.48 8.81 6.93
N LYS A 252 -11.27 8.90 8.25
CA LYS A 252 -11.06 7.72 9.11
C LYS A 252 -12.28 6.78 9.09
N ASN A 253 -13.48 7.31 9.22
CA ASN A 253 -14.70 6.50 9.14
C ASN A 253 -14.85 5.81 7.77
N GLY A 254 -14.44 6.47 6.69
CA GLY A 254 -14.40 5.87 5.36
C GLY A 254 -13.42 4.69 5.28
N ILE A 255 -12.23 4.84 5.85
CA ILE A 255 -11.21 3.77 5.93
C ILE A 255 -11.72 2.60 6.75
N THR A 256 -12.28 2.87 7.95
CA THR A 256 -12.81 1.82 8.83
C THR A 256 -13.93 1.02 8.15
N LYS A 257 -14.86 1.69 7.44
CA LYS A 257 -15.92 1.00 6.71
C LYS A 257 -15.38 0.16 5.55
N ALA A 258 -14.34 0.64 4.86
CA ALA A 258 -13.68 -0.14 3.81
C ALA A 258 -12.98 -1.39 4.38
N SER A 259 -12.25 -1.24 5.51
CA SER A 259 -11.60 -2.37 6.18
C SER A 259 -12.57 -3.38 6.81
N ALA A 260 -13.75 -2.94 7.23
CA ALA A 260 -14.77 -3.85 7.75
C ALA A 260 -15.52 -4.63 6.66
N ALA A 261 -15.40 -4.21 5.39
CA ALA A 261 -16.02 -4.87 4.24
C ALA A 261 -15.08 -5.89 3.56
N THR A 262 -13.80 -5.93 3.96
CA THR A 262 -12.77 -6.90 3.51
C THR A 262 -12.47 -7.91 4.58
#